data_5f3e2f8dcd7c3dc375120ca8966ec498
#
_entry.id   5f3e2f8dcd7c3dc375120ca8966ec498
#
_cell.length_a   1.000
_cell.length_b   1.000
_cell.length_c   1.000
_cell.angle_alpha   90.00
_cell.angle_beta   90.00
_cell.angle_gamma   90.00
#
_symmetry.space_group_name_H-M   'P 1'
#
loop_
_entity.id
_entity.type
_entity.pdbx_description
1 polymer ?
#
loop_
_entity_poly.entity_id
_entity_poly.type
_entity_poly.pdbx_seq_one_letter_code
_entity_poly.pdbx_strand_id
1 'polypeptide(L)'
;MEILQSIVLDFARDTVPITVFAKQYDQKTRYVSITPLNNGASYTIGAGVTARLQMTKPDGTTVINDAIIINNVIKAELTAQALAAAGIAVAEIGLYKNDELLSSQLFYINVVKAAYDEDAVESSDEYGALITATNAANEAATAANNAATAATNAASSANTAATAANNAAEDAESAATAATTAAGNANSAASAANTAAGNATTAATAANTAASAANAAAAGAENVNISAEQTATGATITVTDRDGEETEVHIDTLTAVTTWNDSRNAVRLGLGASLFPPGYEFEVVCPNKSFTIPFVVRGHDQILAKNTRLTHAMILESKYVYGHNGAAYSGVQFDAPEALYYAASGLAAGTYHFNWNDGSGMSVGDYQFTLASAVPSGGQITISAYFQTITTYSTVGGTTAIESNVQLSQGTDGTDLGTTGSGNLNHVHRILWGNNNYAQSAARQLINSTEAAGDVWTPVSRFDRAPSWLTSLEGFAHPLDPEFLAVVETAAIPCRTSDVYEAASLDGTQFAVSSTYTLYDKFFLLSMPEISGSYDNSNIKDGVLLDYYRGLSNAERIHRDKNGSARNCFVRSPYPGRAVGVRCLSSNGGMNYDGAYNSYEVAPACIIA
;
A
#
# COMPACT_ATOMS: atom_id res chain seq x y z
N MET A 1 10.09 -31.79 49.55
CA MET A 1 10.81 -31.36 50.79
C MET A 1 12.12 -30.73 50.31
N GLU A 2 12.35 -29.45 50.66
CA GLU A 2 13.65 -28.80 50.39
C GLU A 2 14.55 -28.99 51.59
N ILE A 3 15.80 -29.39 51.39
CA ILE A 3 16.85 -29.48 52.37
C ILE A 3 17.80 -28.30 52.13
N LEU A 4 17.68 -27.29 52.94
CA LEU A 4 18.40 -26.04 52.83
C LEU A 4 19.56 -26.00 53.82
N GLN A 5 20.77 -25.78 53.32
CA GLN A 5 21.92 -25.50 54.17
C GLN A 5 22.28 -24.02 54.06
N SER A 6 22.24 -23.33 55.17
CA SER A 6 22.52 -21.87 55.17
C SER A 6 23.95 -21.64 55.56
N ILE A 7 24.65 -20.85 54.74
CA ILE A 7 26.02 -20.40 54.97
C ILE A 7 26.09 -18.89 54.81
N VAL A 8 27.15 -18.33 55.34
CA VAL A 8 27.46 -16.90 55.26
C VAL A 8 28.79 -16.75 54.55
N LEU A 9 28.81 -16.02 53.45
CA LEU A 9 30.06 -15.78 52.69
C LEU A 9 30.34 -14.28 52.62
N ASP A 10 31.57 -13.92 52.95
CA ASP A 10 32.04 -12.53 52.88
C ASP A 10 32.78 -12.31 51.55
N PHE A 11 32.18 -11.57 50.65
CA PHE A 11 32.72 -11.33 49.30
C PHE A 11 33.92 -10.36 49.26
N ALA A 12 34.27 -9.74 50.39
CA ALA A 12 35.39 -8.81 50.52
C ALA A 12 36.57 -9.37 51.30
N ARG A 13 36.43 -10.53 51.90
CA ARG A 13 37.50 -11.17 52.69
C ARG A 13 37.71 -12.61 52.32
N ASP A 14 38.96 -13.02 52.26
CA ASP A 14 39.28 -14.44 52.21
C ASP A 14 38.96 -15.05 53.60
N THR A 15 37.92 -15.83 53.65
CA THR A 15 37.53 -16.59 54.82
C THR A 15 37.93 -18.04 54.70
N VAL A 16 38.07 -18.73 55.82
CA VAL A 16 38.28 -20.21 55.76
C VAL A 16 37.05 -20.81 55.08
N PRO A 17 37.22 -21.57 53.97
CA PRO A 17 36.13 -22.11 53.22
C PRO A 17 35.18 -22.95 54.09
N ILE A 18 33.90 -22.61 54.05
CA ILE A 18 32.85 -23.37 54.77
C ILE A 18 32.55 -24.65 53.97
N THR A 19 32.35 -25.75 54.66
CA THR A 19 31.94 -27.02 54.03
C THR A 19 30.45 -27.27 54.22
N VAL A 20 29.77 -27.48 53.12
CA VAL A 20 28.38 -27.90 53.04
C VAL A 20 28.32 -29.41 52.80
N PHE A 21 27.38 -30.09 53.34
CA PHE A 21 27.22 -31.54 53.18
C PHE A 21 26.02 -31.86 52.27
N ALA A 22 26.29 -32.68 51.27
CA ALA A 22 25.27 -33.24 50.41
C ALA A 22 25.42 -34.74 50.26
N LYS A 23 24.40 -35.41 49.78
CA LYS A 23 24.46 -36.83 49.50
C LYS A 23 24.47 -37.06 48.02
N GLN A 24 25.30 -38.01 47.57
CA GLN A 24 25.37 -38.38 46.16
C GLN A 24 23.97 -38.84 45.66
N TYR A 25 23.63 -38.41 44.42
CA TYR A 25 22.37 -38.70 43.74
C TYR A 25 21.10 -38.03 44.29
N ASP A 26 21.20 -37.15 45.31
CA ASP A 26 20.03 -36.33 45.70
C ASP A 26 19.62 -35.42 44.53
N GLN A 27 18.32 -35.36 44.25
CA GLN A 27 17.79 -34.58 43.12
C GLN A 27 16.69 -33.62 43.59
N LYS A 28 16.75 -32.38 43.14
CA LYS A 28 15.72 -31.33 43.35
C LYS A 28 15.35 -31.06 44.82
N THR A 29 16.18 -31.50 45.74
CA THR A 29 15.91 -31.36 47.19
C THR A 29 16.99 -30.57 47.92
N ARG A 30 18.21 -30.50 47.40
CA ARG A 30 19.35 -29.91 48.07
C ARG A 30 19.62 -28.51 47.57
N TYR A 31 19.67 -27.55 48.48
CA TYR A 31 19.96 -26.16 48.20
C TYR A 31 20.96 -25.60 49.19
N VAL A 32 21.82 -24.69 48.72
CA VAL A 32 22.66 -23.86 49.56
C VAL A 32 22.09 -22.46 49.60
N SER A 33 21.79 -21.97 50.80
CA SER A 33 21.31 -20.61 51.03
C SER A 33 22.46 -19.77 51.51
N ILE A 34 22.86 -18.78 50.76
CA ILE A 34 24.06 -17.98 51.03
C ILE A 34 23.66 -16.57 51.38
N THR A 35 24.00 -16.15 52.61
CA THR A 35 23.83 -14.76 53.05
C THR A 35 25.14 -14.02 52.72
N PRO A 36 25.10 -13.00 51.86
CA PRO A 36 26.32 -12.29 51.47
C PRO A 36 26.70 -11.23 52.49
N LEU A 37 27.97 -11.18 52.83
CA LEU A 37 28.61 -10.11 53.61
C LEU A 37 29.64 -9.33 52.78
N ASN A 38 29.95 -8.14 53.19
CA ASN A 38 31.04 -7.31 52.71
C ASN A 38 31.82 -6.78 53.91
N ASN A 39 32.97 -7.29 54.12
CA ASN A 39 33.86 -6.93 55.22
C ASN A 39 33.21 -7.07 56.60
N GLY A 40 32.46 -8.18 56.80
CA GLY A 40 31.75 -8.50 58.03
C GLY A 40 30.36 -7.82 58.22
N ALA A 41 30.00 -6.89 57.36
CA ALA A 41 28.68 -6.26 57.33
C ALA A 41 27.76 -6.90 56.29
N SER A 42 26.44 -6.82 56.49
CA SER A 42 25.50 -7.32 55.50
C SER A 42 25.68 -6.62 54.17
N TYR A 43 25.84 -7.39 53.09
CA TYR A 43 25.94 -6.89 51.70
C TYR A 43 24.58 -6.90 51.05
N THR A 44 24.16 -5.76 50.52
CA THR A 44 22.92 -5.68 49.75
C THR A 44 23.20 -5.88 48.26
N ILE A 45 22.68 -6.93 47.69
CA ILE A 45 22.83 -7.23 46.28
C ILE A 45 22.03 -6.21 45.47
N GLY A 46 22.70 -5.51 44.55
CA GLY A 46 22.07 -4.45 43.74
C GLY A 46 21.09 -5.00 42.70
N ALA A 47 20.19 -4.17 42.25
CA ALA A 47 19.25 -4.53 41.19
C ALA A 47 19.98 -4.91 39.89
N GLY A 48 19.49 -5.94 39.22
CA GLY A 48 20.05 -6.45 37.97
C GLY A 48 21.33 -7.32 38.13
N VAL A 49 21.67 -7.69 39.38
CA VAL A 49 22.75 -8.65 39.64
C VAL A 49 22.17 -10.06 39.62
N THR A 50 22.84 -10.99 38.92
CA THR A 50 22.58 -12.41 38.89
C THR A 50 23.66 -13.17 39.67
N ALA A 51 23.35 -14.41 40.08
CA ALA A 51 24.30 -15.28 40.76
C ALA A 51 24.44 -16.60 40.04
N ARG A 52 25.69 -17.14 39.97
CA ARG A 52 25.98 -18.46 39.40
C ARG A 52 26.85 -19.27 40.35
N LEU A 53 26.48 -20.52 40.52
CA LEU A 53 27.27 -21.50 41.23
C LEU A 53 28.11 -22.27 40.21
N GLN A 54 29.42 -22.13 40.32
CA GLN A 54 30.35 -22.97 39.60
C GLN A 54 30.98 -23.99 40.57
N MET A 55 31.06 -25.24 40.18
CA MET A 55 31.55 -26.29 41.05
C MET A 55 32.44 -27.24 40.25
N THR A 56 33.64 -27.47 40.75
CA THR A 56 34.53 -28.53 40.29
C THR A 56 34.34 -29.74 41.18
N LYS A 57 33.84 -30.82 40.58
CA LYS A 57 33.55 -32.08 41.28
C LYS A 57 34.82 -32.85 41.60
N PRO A 58 34.75 -33.85 42.52
CA PRO A 58 35.87 -34.71 42.86
C PRO A 58 36.47 -35.49 41.67
N ASP A 59 35.68 -35.71 40.61
CA ASP A 59 36.12 -36.35 39.36
C ASP A 59 36.81 -35.41 38.38
N GLY A 60 37.00 -34.14 38.76
CA GLY A 60 37.66 -33.09 37.96
C GLY A 60 36.73 -32.43 36.94
N THR A 61 35.47 -32.83 36.78
CA THR A 61 34.54 -32.18 35.87
C THR A 61 33.85 -30.97 36.52
N THR A 62 33.50 -29.98 35.72
CA THR A 62 32.91 -28.73 36.20
C THR A 62 31.43 -28.65 35.88
N VAL A 63 30.61 -28.14 36.79
CA VAL A 63 29.21 -27.80 36.64
C VAL A 63 28.98 -26.35 36.92
N ILE A 64 28.15 -25.69 36.10
CA ILE A 64 27.74 -24.31 36.29
C ILE A 64 26.20 -24.27 36.30
N ASN A 65 25.63 -23.72 37.37
CA ASN A 65 24.19 -23.57 37.52
C ASN A 65 23.87 -22.14 37.94
N ASP A 66 22.76 -21.61 37.39
CA ASP A 66 22.26 -20.32 37.84
C ASP A 66 21.67 -20.48 39.25
N ALA A 67 21.85 -19.45 40.07
CA ALA A 67 21.28 -19.35 41.42
C ALA A 67 20.29 -18.21 41.49
N ILE A 68 19.24 -18.38 42.26
CA ILE A 68 18.19 -17.35 42.43
C ILE A 68 18.49 -16.47 43.63
N ILE A 69 18.21 -15.17 43.49
CA ILE A 69 18.36 -14.19 44.56
C ILE A 69 16.96 -13.81 45.08
N ILE A 70 16.69 -14.14 46.34
CA ILE A 70 15.40 -13.85 46.98
C ILE A 70 15.68 -13.16 48.31
N ASN A 71 15.08 -11.99 48.55
CA ASN A 71 15.23 -11.21 49.77
C ASN A 71 16.70 -11.05 50.22
N ASN A 72 17.57 -10.76 49.26
CA ASN A 72 19.03 -10.57 49.49
C ASN A 72 19.78 -11.85 49.93
N VAL A 73 19.20 -13.01 49.69
CA VAL A 73 19.84 -14.33 49.94
C VAL A 73 19.97 -15.03 48.59
N ILE A 74 21.11 -15.61 48.36
CA ILE A 74 21.38 -16.39 47.12
C ILE A 74 21.04 -17.86 47.44
N LYS A 75 20.11 -18.43 46.68
CA LYS A 75 19.69 -19.82 46.77
C LYS A 75 20.22 -20.58 45.54
N ALA A 76 21.19 -21.48 45.75
CA ALA A 76 21.77 -22.30 44.70
C ALA A 76 21.29 -23.75 44.85
N GLU A 77 20.80 -24.33 43.76
CA GLU A 77 20.43 -25.75 43.71
C GLU A 77 21.70 -26.61 43.51
N LEU A 78 21.84 -27.66 44.33
CA LEU A 78 22.80 -28.71 44.10
C LEU A 78 22.12 -29.79 43.25
N THR A 79 22.28 -29.67 41.95
CA THR A 79 21.62 -30.56 40.97
C THR A 79 22.19 -32.00 41.04
N ALA A 80 21.45 -32.98 40.50
CA ALA A 80 21.92 -34.35 40.40
C ALA A 80 23.29 -34.46 39.72
N GLN A 81 23.54 -33.62 38.69
CA GLN A 81 24.83 -33.56 38.02
C GLN A 81 25.95 -33.00 38.93
N ALA A 82 25.62 -32.02 39.77
CA ALA A 82 26.52 -31.49 40.75
C ALA A 82 26.94 -32.51 41.82
N LEU A 83 25.99 -33.38 42.19
CA LEU A 83 26.18 -34.38 43.24
C LEU A 83 26.55 -35.78 42.71
N ALA A 84 26.91 -35.90 41.43
CA ALA A 84 27.19 -37.21 40.80
C ALA A 84 28.47 -37.90 41.32
N ALA A 85 29.47 -37.15 41.74
CA ALA A 85 30.74 -37.69 42.22
C ALA A 85 30.86 -37.47 43.74
N ALA A 86 31.10 -38.56 44.48
CA ALA A 86 31.34 -38.51 45.92
C ALA A 86 32.73 -37.96 46.26
N GLY A 87 32.85 -37.14 47.30
CA GLY A 87 34.08 -36.52 47.74
C GLY A 87 33.90 -35.02 47.97
N ILE A 88 35.02 -34.32 48.11
CA ILE A 88 35.01 -32.88 48.32
C ILE A 88 35.07 -32.14 46.97
N ALA A 89 34.01 -31.43 46.66
CA ALA A 89 33.92 -30.56 45.52
C ALA A 89 34.28 -29.11 45.93
N VAL A 90 34.95 -28.39 45.05
CA VAL A 90 35.24 -26.98 45.20
C VAL A 90 34.12 -26.19 44.51
N ALA A 91 33.41 -25.41 45.28
CA ALA A 91 32.32 -24.59 44.78
C ALA A 91 32.61 -23.11 44.92
N GLU A 92 32.21 -22.33 43.96
CA GLU A 92 32.37 -20.88 43.94
C GLU A 92 31.01 -20.28 43.53
N ILE A 93 30.56 -19.30 44.30
CA ILE A 93 29.42 -18.49 43.94
C ILE A 93 29.87 -17.12 43.43
N GLY A 94 29.56 -16.82 42.21
CA GLY A 94 29.86 -15.55 41.55
C GLY A 94 28.63 -14.67 41.43
N LEU A 95 28.82 -13.37 41.66
CA LEU A 95 27.82 -12.32 41.37
C LEU A 95 28.19 -11.63 40.08
N TYR A 96 27.23 -11.51 39.19
CA TYR A 96 27.41 -10.96 37.84
C TYR A 96 26.48 -9.79 37.59
N LYS A 97 26.94 -8.81 36.82
CA LYS A 97 26.09 -7.74 36.27
C LYS A 97 26.47 -7.52 34.82
N ASN A 98 25.51 -7.58 33.93
CA ASN A 98 25.72 -7.51 32.46
C ASN A 98 26.81 -8.51 31.99
N ASP A 99 26.77 -9.75 32.52
CA ASP A 99 27.73 -10.84 32.29
C ASP A 99 29.16 -10.58 32.77
N GLU A 100 29.44 -9.48 33.43
CA GLU A 100 30.70 -9.21 34.09
C GLU A 100 30.68 -9.70 35.54
N LEU A 101 31.74 -10.43 35.94
CA LEU A 101 31.90 -10.91 37.30
C LEU A 101 32.23 -9.74 38.24
N LEU A 102 31.34 -9.45 39.17
CA LEU A 102 31.52 -8.39 40.17
C LEU A 102 32.35 -8.87 41.34
N SER A 103 32.08 -10.06 41.84
CA SER A 103 32.80 -10.70 42.92
C SER A 103 32.42 -12.17 43.00
N SER A 104 33.29 -12.99 43.54
CA SER A 104 33.05 -14.41 43.79
C SER A 104 33.61 -14.84 45.14
N GLN A 105 33.06 -15.92 45.68
CA GLN A 105 33.55 -16.50 46.95
C GLN A 105 33.43 -18.02 46.93
N LEU A 106 34.47 -18.64 47.49
CA LEU A 106 34.70 -20.08 47.47
C LEU A 106 34.18 -20.75 48.73
N PHE A 107 33.60 -21.94 48.57
CA PHE A 107 33.23 -22.86 49.66
C PHE A 107 33.37 -24.32 49.19
N TYR A 108 33.29 -25.26 50.12
CA TYR A 108 33.40 -26.68 49.79
C TYR A 108 32.05 -27.38 49.91
N ILE A 109 31.83 -28.39 49.09
CA ILE A 109 30.72 -29.29 49.20
C ILE A 109 31.24 -30.70 49.39
N ASN A 110 31.02 -31.27 50.55
CA ASN A 110 31.32 -32.67 50.80
C ASN A 110 30.15 -33.54 50.37
N VAL A 111 30.27 -34.20 49.24
CA VAL A 111 29.29 -35.11 48.68
C VAL A 111 29.54 -36.49 49.30
N VAL A 112 28.73 -36.84 50.28
CA VAL A 112 28.80 -38.14 50.94
C VAL A 112 28.35 -39.22 49.96
N LYS A 113 29.14 -40.27 49.81
CA LYS A 113 28.82 -41.40 48.91
C LYS A 113 27.45 -41.98 49.27
N ALA A 114 26.64 -42.25 48.29
CA ALA A 114 25.41 -42.99 48.47
C ALA A 114 25.72 -44.40 48.93
N ALA A 115 24.92 -44.90 49.87
CA ALA A 115 25.03 -46.30 50.27
C ALA A 115 24.45 -47.23 49.18
N TYR A 116 23.65 -46.62 48.29
CA TYR A 116 23.11 -47.31 47.11
C TYR A 116 24.03 -47.04 45.92
N ASP A 117 24.52 -48.08 45.29
CA ASP A 117 25.30 -48.04 44.06
C ASP A 117 24.51 -48.81 43.02
N GLU A 118 24.07 -48.12 41.96
CA GLU A 118 23.30 -48.79 40.91
C GLU A 118 24.10 -49.93 40.23
N ASP A 119 25.42 -49.81 40.21
CA ASP A 119 26.31 -50.82 39.64
C ASP A 119 26.68 -51.93 40.66
N ALA A 120 26.37 -51.74 41.97
CA ALA A 120 26.72 -52.66 43.05
C ALA A 120 25.55 -53.50 43.58
N VAL A 121 24.37 -53.35 42.99
CA VAL A 121 23.22 -54.19 43.37
C VAL A 121 23.32 -55.53 42.66
N GLU A 122 23.93 -56.51 43.35
CA GLU A 122 23.65 -57.91 43.05
C GLU A 122 22.18 -58.21 43.43
N SER A 123 21.27 -57.70 42.65
CA SER A 123 19.86 -58.01 42.79
C SER A 123 19.60 -59.40 42.21
N SER A 124 18.72 -60.18 42.84
CA SER A 124 18.20 -61.42 42.27
C SER A 124 17.73 -61.18 40.83
N ASP A 125 17.85 -62.17 39.96
CA ASP A 125 17.46 -62.13 38.55
C ASP A 125 16.06 -61.55 38.33
N GLU A 126 15.18 -61.60 39.30
CA GLU A 126 13.82 -61.05 39.28
C GLU A 126 13.78 -59.49 39.29
N TYR A 127 14.67 -58.84 40.06
CA TYR A 127 14.72 -57.35 40.10
C TYR A 127 15.34 -56.78 38.83
N GLY A 128 16.37 -57.43 38.30
CA GLY A 128 16.97 -57.06 37.01
C GLY A 128 15.96 -57.24 35.86
N ALA A 129 15.17 -58.33 35.89
CA ALA A 129 14.11 -58.55 34.91
C ALA A 129 13.00 -57.48 35.00
N LEU A 130 12.65 -57.02 36.23
CA LEU A 130 11.65 -55.98 36.43
C LEU A 130 12.11 -54.61 35.91
N ILE A 131 13.37 -54.22 36.18
CA ILE A 131 13.95 -52.99 35.64
C ILE A 131 13.98 -53.03 34.12
N THR A 132 14.43 -54.13 33.54
CA THR A 132 14.46 -54.31 32.08
C THR A 132 13.06 -54.17 31.47
N ALA A 133 12.06 -54.82 32.07
CA ALA A 133 10.67 -54.75 31.63
C ALA A 133 10.10 -53.32 31.76
N THR A 134 10.43 -52.62 32.84
CA THR A 134 9.99 -51.22 33.06
C THR A 134 10.62 -50.28 32.03
N ASN A 135 11.90 -50.41 31.74
CA ASN A 135 12.57 -49.60 30.71
C ASN A 135 11.98 -49.89 29.32
N ALA A 136 11.77 -51.14 28.97
CA ALA A 136 11.12 -51.49 27.70
C ALA A 136 9.69 -50.94 27.59
N ALA A 137 8.93 -50.91 28.68
CA ALA A 137 7.59 -50.32 28.71
C ALA A 137 7.64 -48.79 28.52
N ASN A 138 8.60 -48.11 29.14
CA ASN A 138 8.81 -46.69 28.99
C ASN A 138 9.25 -46.30 27.56
N GLU A 139 10.14 -47.07 26.96
CA GLU A 139 10.54 -46.90 25.57
C GLU A 139 9.35 -47.11 24.61
N ALA A 140 8.54 -48.14 24.85
CA ALA A 140 7.34 -48.40 24.07
C ALA A 140 6.32 -47.23 24.21
N ALA A 141 6.12 -46.74 25.43
CA ALA A 141 5.24 -45.57 25.67
C ALA A 141 5.74 -44.30 24.97
N THR A 142 7.06 -44.07 25.00
CA THR A 142 7.68 -42.93 24.29
C THR A 142 7.50 -43.07 22.76
N ALA A 143 7.72 -44.29 22.22
CA ALA A 143 7.51 -44.53 20.80
C ALA A 143 6.04 -44.35 20.39
N ALA A 144 5.09 -44.78 21.23
CA ALA A 144 3.67 -44.58 20.99
C ALA A 144 3.27 -43.11 21.01
N ASN A 145 3.80 -42.31 21.94
CA ASN A 145 3.56 -40.88 21.99
C ASN A 145 4.13 -40.14 20.77
N ASN A 146 5.32 -40.52 20.33
CA ASN A 146 5.92 -39.97 19.13
C ASN A 146 5.10 -40.32 17.86
N ALA A 147 4.60 -41.54 17.77
CA ALA A 147 3.74 -41.95 16.68
C ALA A 147 2.39 -41.20 16.69
N ALA A 148 1.80 -40.98 17.86
CA ALA A 148 0.57 -40.20 18.01
C ALA A 148 0.78 -38.71 17.60
N THR A 149 1.91 -38.15 17.98
CA THR A 149 2.28 -36.78 17.56
C THR A 149 2.47 -36.70 16.04
N ALA A 150 3.17 -37.67 15.45
CA ALA A 150 3.36 -37.72 14.00
C ALA A 150 2.01 -37.88 13.26
N ALA A 151 1.10 -38.71 13.77
CA ALA A 151 -0.23 -38.87 13.21
C ALA A 151 -1.07 -37.56 13.28
N THR A 152 -0.98 -36.85 14.41
CA THR A 152 -1.65 -35.55 14.58
C THR A 152 -1.12 -34.50 13.58
N ASN A 153 0.19 -34.45 13.40
CA ASN A 153 0.81 -33.56 12.45
C ASN A 153 0.44 -33.88 11.00
N ALA A 154 0.39 -35.17 10.67
CA ALA A 154 -0.05 -35.63 9.34
C ALA A 154 -1.53 -35.27 9.08
N ALA A 155 -2.41 -35.45 10.07
CA ALA A 155 -3.81 -35.04 9.97
C ALA A 155 -3.98 -33.54 9.79
N SER A 156 -3.19 -32.72 10.51
CA SER A 156 -3.18 -31.28 10.37
C SER A 156 -2.73 -30.86 8.97
N SER A 157 -1.67 -31.49 8.45
CA SER A 157 -1.19 -31.23 7.09
C SER A 157 -2.21 -31.61 6.02
N ALA A 158 -2.90 -32.73 6.22
CA ALA A 158 -3.97 -33.17 5.31
C ALA A 158 -5.16 -32.19 5.29
N ASN A 159 -5.55 -31.67 6.47
CA ASN A 159 -6.61 -30.67 6.57
C ASN A 159 -6.22 -29.36 5.88
N THR A 160 -4.95 -28.94 6.03
CA THR A 160 -4.44 -27.76 5.34
C THR A 160 -4.47 -27.94 3.81
N ALA A 161 -4.04 -29.11 3.33
CA ALA A 161 -4.10 -29.42 1.90
C ALA A 161 -5.54 -29.48 1.38
N ALA A 162 -6.48 -30.04 2.15
CA ALA A 162 -7.89 -30.04 1.78
C ALA A 162 -8.49 -28.65 1.70
N THR A 163 -8.16 -27.78 2.64
CA THR A 163 -8.58 -26.37 2.60
C THR A 163 -8.02 -25.65 1.36
N ALA A 164 -6.74 -25.83 1.06
CA ALA A 164 -6.13 -25.24 -0.14
C ALA A 164 -6.77 -25.75 -1.43
N ALA A 165 -7.12 -27.04 -1.48
CA ALA A 165 -7.82 -27.61 -2.63
C ALA A 165 -9.24 -27.03 -2.80
N ASN A 166 -9.96 -26.83 -1.71
CA ASN A 166 -11.29 -26.22 -1.74
C ASN A 166 -11.22 -24.76 -2.23
N ASN A 167 -10.27 -23.99 -1.71
CA ASN A 167 -10.07 -22.59 -2.16
C ASN A 167 -9.74 -22.53 -3.67
N ALA A 168 -8.86 -23.44 -4.13
CA ALA A 168 -8.53 -23.51 -5.56
C ALA A 168 -9.75 -23.90 -6.43
N ALA A 169 -10.65 -24.72 -5.91
CA ALA A 169 -11.89 -25.05 -6.60
C ALA A 169 -12.85 -23.85 -6.68
N GLU A 170 -12.98 -23.08 -5.61
CA GLU A 170 -13.79 -21.84 -5.57
C GLU A 170 -13.22 -20.78 -6.53
N ASP A 171 -11.90 -20.62 -6.57
CA ASP A 171 -11.22 -19.74 -7.49
C ASP A 171 -11.47 -20.14 -8.96
N ALA A 172 -11.41 -21.45 -9.24
CA ALA A 172 -11.69 -21.98 -10.57
C ALA A 172 -13.15 -21.73 -11.00
N GLU A 173 -14.11 -21.88 -10.08
CA GLU A 173 -15.53 -21.61 -10.33
C GLU A 173 -15.77 -20.10 -10.59
N SER A 174 -15.09 -19.25 -9.81
CA SER A 174 -15.12 -17.81 -9.99
C SER A 174 -14.56 -17.38 -11.35
N ALA A 175 -13.42 -17.98 -11.74
CA ALA A 175 -12.82 -17.75 -13.06
C ALA A 175 -13.71 -18.23 -14.21
N ALA A 176 -14.37 -19.39 -14.06
CA ALA A 176 -15.33 -19.90 -15.05
C ALA A 176 -16.54 -18.98 -15.21
N THR A 177 -17.04 -18.43 -14.10
CA THR A 177 -18.14 -17.45 -14.10
C THR A 177 -17.73 -16.17 -14.81
N ALA A 178 -16.53 -15.64 -14.50
CA ALA A 178 -15.99 -14.47 -15.17
C ALA A 178 -15.81 -14.70 -16.68
N ALA A 179 -15.28 -15.86 -17.08
CA ALA A 179 -15.13 -16.24 -18.48
C ALA A 179 -16.49 -16.31 -19.21
N THR A 180 -17.50 -16.86 -18.56
CA THR A 180 -18.87 -16.92 -19.12
C THR A 180 -19.45 -15.52 -19.32
N THR A 181 -19.26 -14.64 -18.35
CA THR A 181 -19.69 -13.23 -18.45
C THR A 181 -18.94 -12.51 -19.58
N ALA A 182 -17.63 -12.70 -19.68
CA ALA A 182 -16.83 -12.12 -20.76
C ALA A 182 -17.28 -12.61 -22.15
N ALA A 183 -17.60 -13.90 -22.29
CA ALA A 183 -18.14 -14.47 -23.52
C ALA A 183 -19.51 -13.87 -23.87
N GLY A 184 -20.38 -13.66 -22.88
CA GLY A 184 -21.67 -12.98 -23.05
C GLY A 184 -21.51 -11.54 -23.55
N ASN A 185 -20.58 -10.81 -22.95
CA ASN A 185 -20.26 -9.43 -23.35
C ASN A 185 -19.69 -9.38 -24.79
N ALA A 186 -18.79 -10.32 -25.13
CA ALA A 186 -18.25 -10.43 -26.49
C ALA A 186 -19.34 -10.71 -27.54
N ASN A 187 -20.27 -11.60 -27.23
CA ASN A 187 -21.42 -11.88 -28.11
C ASN A 187 -22.33 -10.67 -28.28
N SER A 188 -22.57 -9.92 -27.20
CA SER A 188 -23.35 -8.67 -27.25
C SER A 188 -22.65 -7.62 -28.12
N ALA A 189 -21.33 -7.46 -27.97
CA ALA A 189 -20.53 -6.56 -28.78
C ALA A 189 -20.53 -6.98 -30.28
N ALA A 190 -20.42 -8.28 -30.56
CA ALA A 190 -20.49 -8.80 -31.94
C ALA A 190 -21.88 -8.53 -32.56
N SER A 191 -22.96 -8.69 -31.81
CA SER A 191 -24.33 -8.38 -32.25
C SER A 191 -24.49 -6.88 -32.55
N ALA A 192 -23.96 -6.01 -31.69
CA ALA A 192 -23.96 -4.57 -31.90
C ALA A 192 -23.15 -4.18 -33.16
N ALA A 193 -21.98 -4.81 -33.36
CA ALA A 193 -21.15 -4.58 -34.53
C ALA A 193 -21.85 -5.01 -35.83
N ASN A 194 -22.57 -6.16 -35.83
CA ASN A 194 -23.34 -6.63 -36.97
C ASN A 194 -24.49 -5.68 -37.29
N THR A 195 -25.18 -5.16 -36.26
CA THR A 195 -26.24 -4.15 -36.42
C THR A 195 -25.64 -2.86 -37.03
N ALA A 196 -24.52 -2.38 -36.53
CA ALA A 196 -23.85 -1.21 -37.09
C ALA A 196 -23.41 -1.41 -38.54
N ALA A 197 -22.91 -2.59 -38.90
CA ALA A 197 -22.55 -2.95 -40.28
C ALA A 197 -23.81 -2.95 -41.20
N GLY A 198 -24.91 -3.49 -40.73
CA GLY A 198 -26.21 -3.43 -41.43
C GLY A 198 -26.67 -2.01 -41.69
N ASN A 199 -26.61 -1.15 -40.68
CA ASN A 199 -26.95 0.26 -40.78
C ASN A 199 -26.00 1.00 -41.76
N ALA A 200 -24.71 0.71 -41.74
CA ALA A 200 -23.72 1.27 -42.68
C ALA A 200 -24.03 0.86 -44.13
N THR A 201 -24.39 -0.41 -44.35
CA THR A 201 -24.82 -0.90 -45.67
C THR A 201 -26.08 -0.18 -46.17
N THR A 202 -27.05 0.01 -45.30
CA THR A 202 -28.29 0.76 -45.60
C THR A 202 -27.96 2.20 -45.98
N ALA A 203 -27.07 2.87 -45.18
CA ALA A 203 -26.65 4.24 -45.46
C ALA A 203 -25.88 4.35 -46.79
N ALA A 204 -25.00 3.38 -47.09
CA ALA A 204 -24.26 3.32 -48.37
C ALA A 204 -25.21 3.15 -49.55
N THR A 205 -26.23 2.31 -49.40
CA THR A 205 -27.28 2.13 -50.44
C THR A 205 -28.05 3.43 -50.66
N ALA A 206 -28.45 4.11 -49.59
CA ALA A 206 -29.14 5.39 -49.69
C ALA A 206 -28.25 6.46 -50.34
N ALA A 207 -26.94 6.51 -49.99
CA ALA A 207 -26.00 7.42 -50.60
C ALA A 207 -25.81 7.15 -52.12
N ASN A 208 -25.72 5.86 -52.52
CA ASN A 208 -25.62 5.48 -53.93
C ASN A 208 -26.89 5.84 -54.69
N THR A 209 -28.07 5.67 -54.10
CA THR A 209 -29.34 6.10 -54.68
C THR A 209 -29.38 7.61 -54.88
N ALA A 210 -28.95 8.38 -53.85
CA ALA A 210 -28.87 9.83 -53.93
C ALA A 210 -27.83 10.29 -54.97
N ALA A 211 -26.68 9.63 -55.06
CA ALA A 211 -25.67 9.91 -56.07
C ALA A 211 -26.19 9.61 -57.50
N SER A 212 -26.94 8.52 -57.65
CA SER A 212 -27.58 8.18 -58.95
C SER A 212 -28.63 9.20 -59.36
N ALA A 213 -29.43 9.68 -58.39
CA ALA A 213 -30.42 10.74 -58.62
C ALA A 213 -29.72 12.08 -58.93
N ALA A 214 -28.60 12.41 -58.22
CA ALA A 214 -27.82 13.59 -58.49
C ALA A 214 -27.17 13.54 -59.89
N ASN A 215 -26.63 12.37 -60.32
CA ASN A 215 -26.05 12.16 -61.63
C ASN A 215 -27.13 12.26 -62.73
N ALA A 216 -28.33 11.74 -62.46
CA ALA A 216 -29.47 11.89 -63.39
C ALA A 216 -29.91 13.35 -63.52
N ALA A 217 -29.93 14.07 -62.39
CA ALA A 217 -30.21 15.52 -62.39
C ALA A 217 -29.11 16.31 -63.09
N ALA A 218 -27.82 15.94 -62.89
CA ALA A 218 -26.69 16.58 -63.58
C ALA A 218 -26.70 16.30 -65.10
N ALA A 219 -27.07 15.10 -65.53
CA ALA A 219 -27.23 14.77 -66.94
C ALA A 219 -28.43 15.52 -67.59
N GLY A 220 -29.40 15.92 -66.79
CA GLY A 220 -30.51 16.80 -67.22
C GLY A 220 -30.17 18.30 -67.20
N ALA A 221 -29.02 18.65 -66.58
CA ALA A 221 -28.61 20.06 -66.31
C ALA A 221 -27.48 20.53 -67.25
N GLU A 222 -27.42 20.07 -68.49
CA GLU A 222 -26.56 20.70 -69.50
C GLU A 222 -26.95 22.17 -69.66
N ASN A 223 -26.24 23.07 -69.01
CA ASN A 223 -26.33 24.55 -68.99
C ASN A 223 -26.93 25.14 -67.69
N VAL A 224 -26.67 24.58 -66.52
CA VAL A 224 -26.88 25.29 -65.25
C VAL A 224 -25.63 26.11 -64.93
N ASN A 225 -25.76 27.40 -64.75
CA ASN A 225 -24.69 28.28 -64.31
C ASN A 225 -24.75 28.42 -62.79
N ILE A 226 -23.66 28.08 -62.10
CA ILE A 226 -23.60 28.20 -60.62
C ILE A 226 -22.58 29.31 -60.30
N SER A 227 -23.02 30.34 -59.69
CA SER A 227 -22.17 31.41 -59.11
C SER A 227 -22.27 31.40 -57.58
N ALA A 228 -21.17 31.70 -56.93
CA ALA A 228 -21.14 31.81 -55.47
C ALA A 228 -20.57 33.18 -55.08
N GLU A 229 -21.31 33.92 -54.26
CA GLU A 229 -20.89 35.17 -53.70
C GLU A 229 -20.75 35.02 -52.19
N GLN A 230 -19.61 35.39 -51.65
CA GLN A 230 -19.37 35.38 -50.19
C GLN A 230 -19.97 36.66 -49.61
N THR A 231 -20.85 36.51 -48.64
CA THR A 231 -21.46 37.64 -47.89
C THR A 231 -20.82 37.75 -46.50
N ALA A 232 -21.10 38.82 -45.79
CA ALA A 232 -20.60 39.02 -44.42
C ALA A 232 -21.16 37.97 -43.42
N THR A 233 -22.22 37.28 -43.76
CA THR A 233 -22.94 36.31 -42.90
C THR A 233 -23.02 34.92 -43.47
N GLY A 234 -22.35 34.63 -44.60
CA GLY A 234 -22.43 33.36 -45.27
C GLY A 234 -21.96 33.38 -46.71
N ALA A 235 -22.48 32.49 -47.50
CA ALA A 235 -22.32 32.48 -48.95
C ALA A 235 -23.68 32.30 -49.60
N THR A 236 -23.94 33.06 -50.65
CA THR A 236 -25.13 32.85 -51.51
C THR A 236 -24.66 32.08 -52.74
N ILE A 237 -25.24 30.93 -52.98
CA ILE A 237 -25.06 30.18 -54.21
C ILE A 237 -26.28 30.45 -55.07
N THR A 238 -26.06 31.10 -56.18
CA THR A 238 -27.11 31.35 -57.18
C THR A 238 -26.98 30.27 -58.28
N VAL A 239 -28.05 29.52 -58.44
CA VAL A 239 -28.16 28.54 -59.53
C VAL A 239 -29.10 29.09 -60.57
N THR A 240 -28.57 29.41 -61.73
CA THR A 240 -29.38 29.82 -62.86
C THR A 240 -29.68 28.62 -63.74
N ASP A 241 -30.92 28.26 -63.87
CA ASP A 241 -31.33 27.11 -64.71
C ASP A 241 -31.27 27.46 -66.21
N ARG A 242 -31.56 26.45 -67.00
CA ARG A 242 -31.52 26.54 -68.46
C ARG A 242 -32.46 27.63 -69.03
N ASP A 243 -33.54 27.89 -68.34
CA ASP A 243 -34.55 28.83 -68.76
C ASP A 243 -34.30 30.25 -68.23
N GLY A 244 -33.18 30.41 -67.50
CA GLY A 244 -32.74 31.69 -66.89
C GLY A 244 -33.38 31.99 -65.56
N GLU A 245 -34.10 31.02 -64.95
CA GLU A 245 -34.63 31.18 -63.60
C GLU A 245 -33.52 31.02 -62.57
N GLU A 246 -33.42 31.97 -61.66
CA GLU A 246 -32.42 32.00 -60.59
C GLU A 246 -33.02 31.43 -59.30
N THR A 247 -32.34 30.42 -58.72
CA THR A 247 -32.58 29.92 -57.38
C THR A 247 -31.40 30.27 -56.50
N GLU A 248 -31.68 31.06 -55.50
CA GLU A 248 -30.65 31.39 -54.49
C GLU A 248 -30.71 30.41 -53.31
N VAL A 249 -29.58 29.80 -52.98
CA VAL A 249 -29.41 29.03 -51.78
C VAL A 249 -28.43 29.79 -50.88
N HIS A 250 -28.98 30.31 -49.79
CA HIS A 250 -28.15 30.96 -48.76
C HIS A 250 -27.59 29.92 -47.84
N ILE A 251 -26.26 29.86 -47.77
CA ILE A 251 -25.56 29.03 -46.80
C ILE A 251 -25.14 29.95 -45.67
N ASP A 252 -25.87 29.95 -44.58
CA ASP A 252 -25.45 30.65 -43.38
C ASP A 252 -24.11 30.08 -42.89
N THR A 253 -23.14 30.96 -42.76
CA THR A 253 -21.94 30.64 -41.98
C THR A 253 -22.41 30.32 -40.57
N LEU A 254 -21.88 29.25 -40.04
CA LEU A 254 -22.06 28.74 -38.67
C LEU A 254 -22.78 29.75 -37.79
N THR A 255 -24.10 29.65 -37.70
CA THR A 255 -24.89 30.29 -36.65
C THR A 255 -24.14 30.01 -35.34
N ALA A 256 -24.03 31.07 -34.53
CA ALA A 256 -23.22 31.05 -33.32
C ALA A 256 -23.16 29.67 -32.68
N VAL A 257 -21.95 29.19 -32.38
CA VAL A 257 -21.75 27.93 -31.62
C VAL A 257 -22.56 28.07 -30.33
N THR A 258 -23.71 27.46 -30.27
CA THR A 258 -24.67 27.64 -29.18
C THR A 258 -24.82 26.41 -28.31
N THR A 259 -24.39 25.25 -28.81
CA THR A 259 -24.48 23.98 -28.10
C THR A 259 -23.10 23.31 -27.92
N TRP A 260 -23.02 22.37 -26.99
CA TRP A 260 -21.82 21.55 -26.82
C TRP A 260 -21.51 20.71 -28.08
N ASN A 261 -22.55 20.27 -28.80
CA ASN A 261 -22.34 19.57 -30.06
C ASN A 261 -21.72 20.46 -31.14
N ASP A 262 -22.12 21.72 -31.22
CA ASP A 262 -21.51 22.66 -32.16
C ASP A 262 -20.04 22.90 -31.82
N SER A 263 -19.74 23.07 -30.53
CA SER A 263 -18.36 23.21 -30.04
C SER A 263 -17.51 21.99 -30.43
N ARG A 264 -18.02 20.76 -30.20
CA ARG A 264 -17.36 19.52 -30.60
C ARG A 264 -17.15 19.45 -32.12
N ASN A 265 -18.18 19.78 -32.89
CA ASN A 265 -18.07 19.75 -34.35
C ASN A 265 -17.04 20.77 -34.86
N ALA A 266 -16.99 21.94 -34.27
CA ALA A 266 -15.97 22.95 -34.58
C ALA A 266 -14.55 22.44 -34.28
N VAL A 267 -14.36 21.76 -33.15
CA VAL A 267 -13.06 21.15 -32.81
C VAL A 267 -12.70 20.07 -33.82
N ARG A 268 -13.63 19.17 -34.16
CA ARG A 268 -13.41 18.07 -35.14
C ARG A 268 -13.06 18.58 -36.55
N LEU A 269 -13.53 19.74 -36.90
CA LEU A 269 -13.21 20.41 -38.17
C LEU A 269 -11.88 21.17 -38.12
N GLY A 270 -11.14 21.15 -37.00
CA GLY A 270 -9.89 21.89 -36.84
C GLY A 270 -10.08 23.40 -36.58
N LEU A 271 -11.31 23.85 -36.34
CA LEU A 271 -11.63 25.24 -36.09
C LEU A 271 -11.55 25.63 -34.60
N GLY A 272 -11.31 24.64 -33.73
CA GLY A 272 -11.32 24.82 -32.28
C GLY A 272 -10.41 25.94 -31.81
N ALA A 273 -9.17 25.99 -32.27
CA ALA A 273 -8.21 27.01 -31.86
C ALA A 273 -8.57 28.44 -32.31
N SER A 274 -9.27 28.56 -33.42
CA SER A 274 -9.72 29.85 -33.95
C SER A 274 -10.94 30.40 -33.22
N LEU A 275 -11.89 29.50 -32.88
CA LEU A 275 -13.14 29.87 -32.23
C LEU A 275 -13.02 29.99 -30.71
N PHE A 276 -12.17 29.13 -30.14
CA PHE A 276 -11.97 29.00 -28.69
C PHE A 276 -10.46 29.09 -28.36
N PRO A 277 -9.82 30.24 -28.50
CA PRO A 277 -8.39 30.35 -28.21
C PRO A 277 -8.07 30.00 -26.75
N PRO A 278 -6.82 29.66 -26.41
CA PRO A 278 -6.40 29.47 -25.04
C PRO A 278 -6.80 30.65 -24.16
N GLY A 279 -7.44 30.35 -23.03
CA GLY A 279 -8.04 31.34 -22.13
C GLY A 279 -9.53 31.61 -22.37
N TYR A 280 -10.13 31.08 -23.44
CA TYR A 280 -11.59 31.14 -23.63
C TYR A 280 -12.30 30.38 -22.50
N GLU A 281 -13.41 30.92 -22.01
CA GLU A 281 -14.17 30.35 -20.87
C GLU A 281 -15.51 29.82 -21.33
N PHE A 282 -15.81 28.60 -20.88
CA PHE A 282 -17.13 27.97 -21.02
C PHE A 282 -17.79 27.86 -19.65
N GLU A 283 -19.08 28.09 -19.59
CA GLU A 283 -19.88 27.84 -18.39
C GLU A 283 -20.59 26.48 -18.51
N VAL A 284 -20.19 25.52 -17.68
CA VAL A 284 -20.84 24.21 -17.61
C VAL A 284 -21.92 24.26 -16.54
N VAL A 285 -23.16 24.04 -16.97
CA VAL A 285 -24.30 24.01 -16.07
C VAL A 285 -24.26 22.75 -15.19
N CYS A 286 -24.71 22.89 -13.95
CA CYS A 286 -24.96 21.77 -13.04
C CYS A 286 -26.46 21.69 -12.77
N PRO A 287 -27.24 20.91 -13.53
CA PRO A 287 -28.70 21.01 -13.56
C PRO A 287 -29.39 20.83 -12.20
N ASN A 288 -28.81 20.03 -11.34
CA ASN A 288 -29.35 19.75 -9.99
C ASN A 288 -28.73 20.63 -8.90
N LYS A 289 -27.98 21.67 -9.28
CA LYS A 289 -27.30 22.60 -8.39
C LYS A 289 -27.63 24.04 -8.81
N SER A 290 -27.45 24.96 -7.90
CA SER A 290 -27.69 26.40 -8.16
C SER A 290 -26.43 27.13 -8.65
N PHE A 291 -25.50 26.44 -9.33
CA PHE A 291 -24.25 27.01 -9.81
C PHE A 291 -23.82 26.40 -11.14
N THR A 292 -22.91 27.09 -11.82
CA THR A 292 -22.16 26.61 -12.98
C THR A 292 -20.71 26.39 -12.60
N ILE A 293 -20.02 25.56 -13.36
CA ILE A 293 -18.57 25.39 -13.25
C ILE A 293 -17.93 25.97 -14.51
N PRO A 294 -17.18 27.08 -14.40
CA PRO A 294 -16.46 27.61 -15.55
C PRO A 294 -15.25 26.73 -15.88
N PHE A 295 -15.09 26.43 -17.16
CA PHE A 295 -13.91 25.76 -17.71
C PHE A 295 -13.16 26.71 -18.62
N VAL A 296 -11.83 26.62 -18.59
CA VAL A 296 -10.93 27.45 -19.39
C VAL A 296 -10.23 26.57 -20.43
N VAL A 297 -10.18 27.02 -21.66
CA VAL A 297 -9.40 26.38 -22.72
C VAL A 297 -7.91 26.53 -22.40
N ARG A 298 -7.20 25.40 -22.23
CA ARG A 298 -5.78 25.38 -21.92
C ARG A 298 -4.89 25.13 -23.13
N GLY A 299 -5.45 24.60 -24.19
CA GLY A 299 -4.72 24.34 -25.43
C GLY A 299 -5.50 23.49 -26.41
N HIS A 300 -4.86 23.21 -27.53
CA HIS A 300 -5.42 22.39 -28.58
C HIS A 300 -4.38 21.35 -29.03
N ASP A 301 -4.83 20.11 -29.28
CA ASP A 301 -4.07 19.02 -29.88
C ASP A 301 -2.84 18.52 -29.09
N GLN A 302 -2.56 19.05 -27.91
CA GLN A 302 -1.44 18.60 -27.05
C GLN A 302 -1.79 17.36 -26.25
N ILE A 303 -3.08 17.08 -26.03
CA ILE A 303 -3.62 15.85 -25.45
C ILE A 303 -4.73 15.40 -26.37
N LEU A 304 -4.58 14.22 -26.96
CA LEU A 304 -5.52 13.69 -27.95
C LEU A 304 -6.47 12.66 -27.34
N ALA A 305 -7.54 12.37 -28.05
CA ALA A 305 -8.50 11.34 -27.69
C ALA A 305 -7.88 9.93 -27.78
N LYS A 306 -8.39 9.00 -26.96
CA LYS A 306 -8.12 7.56 -27.12
C LYS A 306 -8.47 7.06 -28.53
N ASN A 307 -9.54 7.60 -29.09
CA ASN A 307 -9.92 7.32 -30.46
C ASN A 307 -9.00 8.06 -31.45
N THR A 308 -8.03 7.38 -32.00
CA THR A 308 -7.01 7.94 -32.90
C THR A 308 -7.57 8.49 -34.23
N ARG A 309 -8.86 8.27 -34.53
CA ARG A 309 -9.53 8.90 -35.68
C ARG A 309 -9.88 10.36 -35.40
N LEU A 310 -9.90 10.77 -34.13
CA LEU A 310 -10.10 12.15 -33.73
C LEU A 310 -8.73 12.80 -33.64
N THR A 311 -8.42 13.64 -34.61
CA THR A 311 -7.10 14.26 -34.76
C THR A 311 -7.01 15.63 -34.11
N HIS A 312 -8.15 16.19 -33.72
CA HIS A 312 -8.24 17.48 -33.05
C HIS A 312 -8.90 17.33 -31.69
N ALA A 313 -8.37 18.04 -30.71
CA ALA A 313 -8.89 18.07 -29.34
C ALA A 313 -8.69 19.46 -28.71
N MET A 314 -9.72 19.95 -28.06
CA MET A 314 -9.68 21.13 -27.21
C MET A 314 -9.55 20.69 -25.75
N ILE A 315 -8.52 21.18 -25.07
CA ILE A 315 -8.22 20.85 -23.68
C ILE A 315 -8.87 21.91 -22.77
N LEU A 316 -9.75 21.45 -21.91
CA LEU A 316 -10.45 22.26 -20.92
C LEU A 316 -9.95 21.93 -19.51
N GLU A 317 -9.84 22.92 -18.65
CA GLU A 317 -9.59 22.74 -17.23
C GLU A 317 -10.57 23.57 -16.42
N SER A 318 -11.07 23.04 -15.33
CA SER A 318 -11.91 23.78 -14.39
C SER A 318 -11.18 25.06 -13.93
N LYS A 319 -11.83 26.22 -14.07
CA LYS A 319 -11.25 27.53 -13.70
C LYS A 319 -10.97 27.62 -12.21
N TYR A 320 -11.86 27.05 -11.41
CA TYR A 320 -11.73 27.00 -9.96
C TYR A 320 -11.43 25.57 -9.51
N VAL A 321 -10.68 25.48 -8.42
CA VAL A 321 -10.39 24.18 -7.81
C VAL A 321 -11.67 23.52 -7.29
N TYR A 322 -11.73 22.20 -7.39
CA TYR A 322 -12.88 21.41 -6.96
C TYR A 322 -13.08 21.47 -5.44
N GLY A 323 -14.35 21.36 -5.02
CA GLY A 323 -14.76 21.47 -3.63
C GLY A 323 -15.43 22.80 -3.28
N HIS A 324 -15.54 23.73 -4.22
CA HIS A 324 -16.03 25.10 -4.00
C HIS A 324 -17.49 25.36 -4.35
N ASN A 325 -18.34 24.37 -4.27
CA ASN A 325 -19.77 24.48 -4.65
C ASN A 325 -20.66 25.19 -3.62
N GLY A 326 -20.05 26.01 -2.74
CA GLY A 326 -20.80 26.70 -1.67
C GLY A 326 -20.70 26.02 -0.32
N ALA A 327 -20.18 24.79 -0.24
CA ALA A 327 -19.85 24.12 1.01
C ALA A 327 -18.47 24.54 1.54
N ALA A 328 -18.22 24.35 2.81
CA ALA A 328 -16.89 24.53 3.37
C ALA A 328 -15.93 23.54 2.67
N TYR A 329 -14.86 24.08 2.14
CA TYR A 329 -13.86 23.29 1.43
C TYR A 329 -12.99 22.51 2.44
N SER A 330 -12.82 21.22 2.22
CA SER A 330 -12.06 20.35 3.12
C SER A 330 -10.77 19.78 2.50
N GLY A 331 -10.45 20.13 1.27
CA GLY A 331 -9.31 19.59 0.54
C GLY A 331 -9.50 18.13 0.12
N VAL A 332 -8.71 17.70 -0.84
CA VAL A 332 -8.70 16.35 -1.39
C VAL A 332 -7.36 15.71 -1.08
N GLN A 333 -7.37 14.53 -0.45
CA GLN A 333 -6.18 13.69 -0.39
C GLN A 333 -5.98 13.04 -1.76
N PHE A 334 -4.76 13.06 -2.26
CA PHE A 334 -4.43 12.37 -3.50
C PHE A 334 -4.60 10.85 -3.33
N ASP A 335 -4.15 10.36 -2.18
CA ASP A 335 -4.34 8.99 -1.73
C ASP A 335 -4.50 8.94 -0.21
N ALA A 336 -5.15 7.92 0.33
CA ALA A 336 -5.44 7.85 1.76
C ALA A 336 -4.17 7.59 2.59
N PRO A 337 -4.06 8.17 3.80
CA PRO A 337 -2.86 8.05 4.61
C PRO A 337 -2.73 6.75 5.40
N GLU A 338 -3.77 5.96 5.48
CA GLU A 338 -3.80 4.76 6.31
C GLU A 338 -3.52 3.50 5.49
N ALA A 339 -2.81 2.55 6.11
CA ALA A 339 -2.42 1.30 5.49
C ALA A 339 -3.11 0.10 6.13
N LEU A 340 -3.35 -0.90 5.31
CA LEU A 340 -3.74 -2.24 5.74
C LEU A 340 -2.56 -3.18 5.62
N TYR A 341 -2.37 -4.01 6.65
CA TYR A 341 -1.38 -5.08 6.65
C TYR A 341 -2.07 -6.43 6.76
N TYR A 342 -1.50 -7.43 6.12
CA TYR A 342 -1.97 -8.80 6.20
C TYR A 342 -1.04 -9.63 7.06
N ALA A 343 -1.59 -10.26 8.07
CA ALA A 343 -0.87 -11.24 8.88
C ALA A 343 -0.90 -12.60 8.16
N ALA A 344 0.19 -12.98 7.51
CA ALA A 344 0.28 -14.21 6.73
C ALA A 344 0.08 -15.47 7.58
N SER A 345 0.69 -15.50 8.77
CA SER A 345 0.63 -16.65 9.70
C SER A 345 -0.28 -16.43 10.90
N GLY A 346 -0.97 -15.30 10.96
CA GLY A 346 -1.69 -14.84 12.13
C GLY A 346 -0.76 -14.12 13.13
N LEU A 347 -1.33 -13.21 13.92
CA LEU A 347 -0.63 -12.53 15.01
C LEU A 347 -1.44 -12.63 16.29
N ALA A 348 -0.78 -12.89 17.41
CA ALA A 348 -1.41 -12.82 18.72
C ALA A 348 -1.76 -11.38 19.11
N ALA A 349 -2.64 -11.19 20.08
CA ALA A 349 -2.81 -9.87 20.71
C ALA A 349 -1.48 -9.44 21.34
N GLY A 350 -1.14 -8.15 21.23
CA GLY A 350 0.12 -7.64 21.76
C GLY A 350 0.62 -6.42 20.97
N THR A 351 1.78 -5.94 21.37
CA THR A 351 2.43 -4.79 20.73
C THR A 351 3.54 -5.28 19.80
N TYR A 352 3.52 -4.77 18.58
CA TYR A 352 4.45 -5.11 17.51
C TYR A 352 5.13 -3.84 17.00
N HIS A 353 6.29 -4.01 16.39
CA HIS A 353 7.02 -2.91 15.77
C HIS A 353 7.61 -3.34 14.44
N PHE A 354 7.91 -2.39 13.59
CA PHE A 354 8.59 -2.59 12.32
C PHE A 354 9.48 -1.40 11.98
N ASN A 355 10.57 -1.71 11.34
CA ASN A 355 11.49 -0.72 10.78
C ASN A 355 11.11 -0.40 9.35
N TRP A 356 11.21 0.85 8.97
CA TRP A 356 11.08 1.24 7.58
C TRP A 356 11.92 2.49 7.26
N ASN A 357 12.12 2.67 5.98
CA ASN A 357 12.88 3.77 5.43
C ASN A 357 12.10 4.29 4.20
N ASP A 358 11.98 5.59 4.07
CA ASP A 358 11.18 6.22 3.02
C ASP A 358 11.85 6.25 1.64
N GLY A 359 13.01 5.62 1.49
CA GLY A 359 13.78 5.63 0.25
C GLY A 359 14.40 6.98 -0.12
N SER A 360 14.16 8.03 0.66
CA SER A 360 14.68 9.37 0.42
C SER A 360 15.95 9.69 1.23
N GLY A 361 16.49 8.69 1.92
CA GLY A 361 17.63 8.86 2.83
C GLY A 361 17.25 9.40 4.21
N MET A 362 15.97 9.63 4.49
CA MET A 362 15.52 9.88 5.85
C MET A 362 15.38 8.55 6.58
N SER A 363 16.21 8.35 7.55
CA SER A 363 16.07 7.25 8.50
C SER A 363 14.82 7.53 9.32
N VAL A 364 13.82 6.70 9.15
CA VAL A 364 12.55 6.89 9.82
C VAL A 364 12.43 5.84 10.88
N GLY A 365 13.07 5.59 11.75
CA GLY A 365 13.01 4.78 12.94
C GLY A 365 12.02 3.60 12.91
N ASP A 366 11.85 3.04 14.07
CA ASP A 366 10.94 1.91 14.31
C ASP A 366 9.55 2.41 14.64
N TYR A 367 8.54 1.75 14.10
CA TYR A 367 7.13 1.99 14.38
C TYR A 367 6.57 0.91 15.29
N GLN A 368 5.61 1.31 16.10
CA GLN A 368 4.93 0.39 17.01
C GLN A 368 3.41 0.50 16.83
N PHE A 369 2.73 -0.64 16.87
CA PHE A 369 1.29 -0.68 16.99
C PHE A 369 0.84 -1.83 17.93
N THR A 370 -0.34 -1.69 18.49
CA THR A 370 -0.89 -2.68 19.42
C THR A 370 -2.14 -3.32 18.83
N LEU A 371 -2.16 -4.66 18.82
CA LEU A 371 -3.33 -5.45 18.51
C LEU A 371 -4.09 -5.78 19.80
N ALA A 372 -5.32 -5.29 19.93
CA ALA A 372 -6.18 -5.57 21.08
C ALA A 372 -6.68 -7.04 21.10
N SER A 373 -6.73 -7.68 19.93
CA SER A 373 -7.12 -9.08 19.77
C SER A 373 -6.24 -9.76 18.72
N ALA A 374 -6.19 -11.09 18.74
CA ALA A 374 -5.45 -11.85 17.75
C ALA A 374 -6.02 -11.64 16.33
N VAL A 375 -5.15 -11.56 15.35
CA VAL A 375 -5.49 -11.53 13.92
C VAL A 375 -5.22 -12.93 13.36
N PRO A 376 -6.22 -13.60 12.76
CA PRO A 376 -6.03 -14.92 12.19
C PRO A 376 -5.15 -14.86 10.93
N SER A 377 -4.66 -16.01 10.50
CA SER A 377 -3.95 -16.14 9.21
C SER A 377 -4.80 -15.55 8.08
N GLY A 378 -4.19 -14.73 7.23
CA GLY A 378 -4.86 -14.00 6.16
C GLY A 378 -5.73 -12.82 6.62
N GLY A 379 -5.78 -12.53 7.93
CA GLY A 379 -6.49 -11.40 8.48
C GLY A 379 -5.80 -10.07 8.17
N GLN A 380 -6.57 -8.98 8.18
CA GLN A 380 -6.08 -7.64 7.93
C GLN A 380 -5.74 -6.93 9.23
N ILE A 381 -4.69 -6.13 9.20
CA ILE A 381 -4.33 -5.21 10.28
C ILE A 381 -4.46 -3.79 9.73
N THR A 382 -5.20 -2.98 10.44
CA THR A 382 -5.28 -1.55 10.14
C THR A 382 -4.34 -0.78 11.04
N ILE A 383 -3.42 -0.04 10.45
CA ILE A 383 -2.58 0.93 11.16
C ILE A 383 -3.23 2.30 10.97
N SER A 384 -3.86 2.80 12.03
CA SER A 384 -4.58 4.07 12.01
C SER A 384 -3.70 5.27 12.37
N ALA A 385 -2.52 5.04 12.88
CA ALA A 385 -1.64 6.13 13.30
C ALA A 385 -0.72 6.54 12.17
N TYR A 386 -1.04 7.64 11.60
CA TYR A 386 -0.14 8.46 10.85
C TYR A 386 0.97 8.95 11.79
N PHE A 387 2.20 8.52 11.58
CA PHE A 387 3.38 8.93 12.35
C PHE A 387 3.23 8.98 13.88
N GLN A 388 3.50 7.90 14.52
CA GLN A 388 4.15 8.03 15.81
C GLN A 388 5.60 7.59 15.62
N THR A 389 6.49 8.54 15.49
CA THR A 389 7.92 8.29 15.64
C THR A 389 8.13 7.73 17.02
N ILE A 390 8.43 6.47 17.11
CA ILE A 390 8.68 5.82 18.39
C ILE A 390 10.15 5.98 18.65
N THR A 391 10.46 6.72 19.66
CA THR A 391 11.84 6.91 20.13
C THR A 391 12.35 5.69 20.89
N THR A 392 11.46 4.85 21.38
CA THR A 392 11.80 3.59 22.04
C THR A 392 10.67 2.59 21.83
N TYR A 393 10.98 1.40 21.41
CA TYR A 393 10.03 0.31 21.30
C TYR A 393 10.45 -0.87 22.17
N SER A 394 9.47 -1.62 22.63
CA SER A 394 9.68 -2.87 23.33
C SER A 394 9.29 -4.04 22.43
N THR A 395 10.09 -5.06 22.42
CA THR A 395 9.73 -6.31 21.76
C THR A 395 8.73 -7.08 22.59
N VAL A 396 7.67 -7.54 21.99
CA VAL A 396 6.67 -8.39 22.64
C VAL A 396 7.14 -9.83 22.60
N GLY A 397 7.32 -10.44 23.78
CA GLY A 397 7.70 -11.84 23.89
C GLY A 397 9.05 -12.21 23.24
N GLY A 398 9.97 -11.24 23.12
CA GLY A 398 11.25 -11.42 22.43
C GLY A 398 11.14 -11.47 20.91
N THR A 399 9.98 -11.20 20.37
CA THR A 399 9.76 -11.09 18.93
C THR A 399 10.21 -9.73 18.46
N THR A 400 11.06 -9.73 17.47
CA THR A 400 11.71 -8.50 17.05
C THR A 400 10.95 -7.78 15.96
N ALA A 401 10.36 -8.45 15.05
CA ALA A 401 9.96 -7.78 13.84
C ALA A 401 8.56 -8.21 13.40
N ILE A 402 7.75 -7.24 13.19
CA ILE A 402 6.46 -7.43 12.54
C ILE A 402 6.63 -7.94 11.11
N GLU A 403 7.75 -7.62 10.50
CA GLU A 403 8.09 -8.03 9.13
C GLU A 403 8.04 -9.54 8.92
N SER A 404 8.30 -10.32 9.97
CA SER A 404 8.21 -11.78 9.88
C SER A 404 6.78 -12.31 9.84
N ASN A 405 5.81 -11.50 10.22
CA ASN A 405 4.42 -11.91 10.41
C ASN A 405 3.41 -11.09 9.62
N VAL A 406 3.83 -9.98 9.03
CA VAL A 406 2.97 -9.05 8.29
C VAL A 406 3.45 -8.96 6.85
N GLN A 407 2.53 -9.22 5.93
CA GLN A 407 2.77 -8.99 4.51
C GLN A 407 2.23 -7.63 4.11
N LEU A 408 3.04 -6.90 3.39
CA LEU A 408 2.73 -5.61 2.80
C LEU A 408 2.70 -5.78 1.29
N SER A 409 1.76 -5.14 0.62
CA SER A 409 1.65 -5.25 -0.83
C SER A 409 1.99 -3.93 -1.49
N GLN A 410 2.51 -4.01 -2.70
CA GLN A 410 2.74 -2.86 -3.59
C GLN A 410 1.45 -2.23 -4.11
N GLY A 411 0.30 -2.72 -3.71
CA GLY A 411 -0.98 -2.40 -4.28
C GLY A 411 -1.44 -3.42 -5.32
N THR A 412 -0.65 -4.46 -5.59
CA THR A 412 -1.07 -5.66 -6.27
C THR A 412 -1.32 -6.75 -5.25
N ASP A 413 -2.42 -7.44 -5.41
CA ASP A 413 -2.81 -8.45 -4.45
C ASP A 413 -1.78 -9.58 -4.36
N GLY A 414 -1.33 -9.89 -3.17
CA GLY A 414 -0.45 -11.03 -2.92
C GLY A 414 1.05 -10.79 -3.05
N THR A 415 1.52 -9.62 -3.47
CA THR A 415 2.95 -9.36 -3.49
C THR A 415 3.47 -9.05 -2.09
N ASP A 416 4.27 -9.93 -1.56
CA ASP A 416 5.01 -9.69 -0.32
C ASP A 416 6.09 -8.64 -0.56
N LEU A 417 6.10 -7.58 0.24
CA LEU A 417 7.11 -6.53 0.14
C LEU A 417 8.45 -6.96 0.71
N GLY A 418 8.50 -8.14 1.35
CA GLY A 418 9.67 -8.60 2.06
C GLY A 418 10.05 -7.68 3.22
N THR A 419 10.89 -8.18 4.06
CA THR A 419 11.16 -7.55 5.35
C THR A 419 12.48 -6.81 5.40
N THR A 420 13.40 -7.08 4.49
CA THR A 420 14.80 -6.68 4.66
C THR A 420 15.48 -6.10 3.43
N GLY A 421 14.80 -6.01 2.31
CA GLY A 421 15.39 -5.46 1.10
C GLY A 421 15.16 -3.95 0.97
N SER A 422 16.16 -3.19 0.60
CA SER A 422 16.04 -1.74 0.38
C SER A 422 14.95 -1.37 -0.65
N GLY A 423 14.67 -2.23 -1.61
CA GLY A 423 13.60 -2.04 -2.58
C GLY A 423 12.19 -2.23 -2.01
N ASN A 424 12.06 -3.03 -0.96
CA ASN A 424 10.77 -3.35 -0.37
C ASN A 424 10.27 -2.27 0.60
N LEU A 425 11.16 -1.53 1.21
CA LEU A 425 10.82 -0.45 2.13
C LEU A 425 10.02 0.68 1.47
N ASN A 426 10.23 0.92 0.20
CA ASN A 426 9.46 1.90 -0.55
C ASN A 426 7.98 1.52 -0.66
N HIS A 427 7.68 0.23 -0.67
CA HIS A 427 6.32 -0.27 -0.70
C HIS A 427 5.61 -0.09 0.65
N VAL A 428 6.31 -0.30 1.74
CA VAL A 428 5.81 0.02 3.09
C VAL A 428 5.44 1.49 3.17
N HIS A 429 6.33 2.36 2.73
CA HIS A 429 6.11 3.79 2.69
C HIS A 429 4.88 4.17 1.85
N ARG A 430 4.76 3.60 0.67
CA ARG A 430 3.61 3.77 -0.21
C ARG A 430 2.29 3.43 0.49
N ILE A 431 2.25 2.33 1.21
CA ILE A 431 1.05 1.86 1.88
C ILE A 431 0.69 2.76 3.07
N LEU A 432 1.68 3.18 3.86
CA LEU A 432 1.46 3.96 5.08
C LEU A 432 1.00 5.40 4.84
N TRP A 433 1.44 6.03 3.76
CA TRP A 433 1.19 7.45 3.52
C TRP A 433 0.52 7.74 2.19
N GLY A 434 -0.13 6.75 1.62
CA GLY A 434 -0.59 6.82 0.27
C GLY A 434 0.57 6.73 -0.71
N ASN A 435 0.27 6.79 -1.97
CA ASN A 435 1.28 6.73 -3.02
C ASN A 435 1.07 7.80 -4.08
N ASN A 436 2.12 8.08 -4.82
CA ASN A 436 2.12 9.07 -5.87
C ASN A 436 1.76 8.50 -7.26
N ASN A 437 1.29 7.27 -7.33
CA ASN A 437 0.85 6.66 -8.57
C ASN A 437 -0.55 7.16 -8.94
N TYR A 438 -0.63 8.02 -9.95
CA TYR A 438 -1.88 8.59 -10.40
C TYR A 438 -2.91 7.54 -10.84
N ALA A 439 -2.47 6.44 -11.44
CA ALA A 439 -3.36 5.37 -11.89
C ALA A 439 -4.21 4.77 -10.75
N GLN A 440 -3.66 4.73 -9.54
CA GLN A 440 -4.31 4.17 -8.35
C GLN A 440 -4.91 5.22 -7.42
N SER A 441 -4.68 6.51 -7.69
CA SER A 441 -5.02 7.57 -6.75
C SER A 441 -6.52 7.70 -6.49
N ALA A 442 -6.86 8.00 -5.25
CA ALA A 442 -8.24 8.32 -4.87
C ALA A 442 -8.73 9.60 -5.56
N ALA A 443 -7.83 10.58 -5.79
CA ALA A 443 -8.16 11.80 -6.52
C ALA A 443 -8.60 11.52 -7.97
N ARG A 444 -7.97 10.55 -8.66
CA ARG A 444 -8.38 10.13 -10.00
C ARG A 444 -9.80 9.54 -10.00
N GLN A 445 -10.12 8.73 -9.00
CA GLN A 445 -11.47 8.17 -8.86
C GLN A 445 -12.50 9.29 -8.63
N LEU A 446 -12.19 10.23 -7.75
CA LEU A 446 -13.06 11.38 -7.47
C LEU A 446 -13.42 12.18 -8.72
N ILE A 447 -12.43 12.52 -9.54
CA ILE A 447 -12.69 13.40 -10.69
C ILE A 447 -13.39 12.70 -11.85
N ASN A 448 -13.32 11.37 -11.93
CA ASN A 448 -14.02 10.59 -12.95
C ASN A 448 -15.36 10.02 -12.48
N SER A 449 -15.70 10.14 -11.20
CA SER A 449 -16.91 9.55 -10.64
C SER A 449 -18.15 10.39 -10.91
N THR A 450 -19.24 9.71 -11.24
CA THR A 450 -20.62 10.24 -11.33
C THR A 450 -21.45 9.94 -10.09
N GLU A 451 -20.84 9.39 -9.04
CA GLU A 451 -21.52 8.91 -7.85
C GLU A 451 -21.70 10.00 -6.79
N ALA A 452 -22.67 9.80 -5.91
CA ALA A 452 -22.89 10.64 -4.74
C ALA A 452 -21.78 10.45 -3.68
N ALA A 453 -21.73 11.37 -2.72
CA ALA A 453 -20.82 11.25 -1.59
C ALA A 453 -21.05 9.94 -0.82
N GLY A 454 -20.00 9.20 -0.57
CA GLY A 454 -20.01 7.85 0.02
C GLY A 454 -19.66 6.75 -0.98
N ASP A 455 -20.04 6.91 -2.24
CA ASP A 455 -19.91 5.88 -3.28
C ASP A 455 -18.85 6.19 -4.35
N VAL A 456 -18.11 7.28 -4.17
CA VAL A 456 -17.17 7.83 -5.15
C VAL A 456 -15.90 7.00 -5.30
N TRP A 457 -15.53 6.26 -4.28
CA TRP A 457 -14.25 5.58 -4.19
C TRP A 457 -14.44 4.09 -3.91
N THR A 458 -13.61 3.28 -4.55
CA THR A 458 -13.46 1.85 -4.26
C THR A 458 -11.99 1.51 -4.09
N PRO A 459 -11.63 0.58 -3.21
CA PRO A 459 -10.24 0.16 -3.06
C PRO A 459 -9.73 -0.46 -4.37
N VAL A 460 -8.54 -0.05 -4.80
CA VAL A 460 -7.84 -0.63 -5.95
C VAL A 460 -7.10 -1.90 -5.53
N SER A 461 -6.67 -1.94 -4.28
CA SER A 461 -6.04 -3.10 -3.68
C SER A 461 -6.56 -3.32 -2.26
N ARG A 462 -6.26 -4.49 -1.69
CA ARG A 462 -6.61 -4.81 -0.29
C ARG A 462 -5.93 -3.92 0.76
N PHE A 463 -4.96 -3.11 0.36
CA PHE A 463 -4.23 -2.20 1.24
C PHE A 463 -4.78 -0.78 1.21
N ASP A 464 -5.66 -0.48 0.29
CA ASP A 464 -6.24 0.84 0.15
C ASP A 464 -7.23 1.13 1.27
N ARG A 465 -7.17 2.34 1.77
CA ARG A 465 -8.11 2.88 2.75
C ARG A 465 -8.92 3.99 2.13
N ALA A 466 -10.14 4.10 2.61
CA ALA A 466 -11.03 5.16 2.17
C ALA A 466 -10.43 6.53 2.50
N PRO A 467 -10.40 7.47 1.55
CA PRO A 467 -9.94 8.83 1.80
C PRO A 467 -10.90 9.55 2.75
N SER A 468 -10.39 10.52 3.51
CA SER A 468 -11.15 11.25 4.51
C SER A 468 -12.32 12.04 3.95
N TRP A 469 -12.27 12.38 2.66
CA TRP A 469 -13.30 13.14 1.96
C TRP A 469 -14.45 12.27 1.40
N LEU A 470 -14.36 10.94 1.46
CA LEU A 470 -15.31 10.02 0.81
C LEU A 470 -16.76 10.33 1.14
N THR A 471 -17.07 10.61 2.41
CA THR A 471 -18.45 10.88 2.84
C THR A 471 -18.89 12.34 2.64
N SER A 472 -17.97 13.23 2.27
CA SER A 472 -18.23 14.67 2.16
C SER A 472 -18.22 15.20 0.72
N LEU A 473 -17.57 14.49 -0.21
CA LEU A 473 -17.46 14.91 -1.60
C LEU A 473 -18.20 13.94 -2.52
N GLU A 474 -19.04 14.48 -3.39
CA GLU A 474 -19.59 13.76 -4.55
C GLU A 474 -18.57 13.71 -5.68
N GLY A 475 -18.69 12.78 -6.61
CA GLY A 475 -17.86 12.72 -7.80
C GLY A 475 -17.90 14.02 -8.60
N PHE A 476 -16.75 14.44 -9.14
CA PHE A 476 -16.70 15.70 -9.90
C PHE A 476 -17.65 15.71 -11.11
N ALA A 477 -17.77 14.58 -11.80
CA ALA A 477 -18.67 14.45 -12.95
C ALA A 477 -20.15 14.33 -12.56
N HIS A 478 -20.47 14.06 -11.29
CA HIS A 478 -21.83 13.84 -10.83
C HIS A 478 -22.79 15.02 -11.08
N PRO A 479 -22.44 16.28 -10.76
CA PRO A 479 -23.34 17.40 -10.95
C PRO A 479 -23.34 17.99 -12.38
N LEU A 480 -22.44 17.56 -13.27
CA LEU A 480 -22.24 18.18 -14.57
C LEU A 480 -23.37 17.88 -15.53
N ASP A 481 -23.63 18.82 -16.43
CA ASP A 481 -24.62 18.70 -17.50
C ASP A 481 -24.38 17.44 -18.34
N PRO A 482 -25.41 16.59 -18.53
CA PRO A 482 -25.32 15.42 -19.41
C PRO A 482 -24.92 15.76 -20.86
N GLU A 483 -25.34 16.91 -21.41
CA GLU A 483 -24.93 17.31 -22.75
C GLU A 483 -23.43 17.62 -22.83
N PHE A 484 -22.88 18.28 -21.81
CA PHE A 484 -21.45 18.46 -21.69
C PHE A 484 -20.72 17.11 -21.55
N LEU A 485 -21.16 16.23 -20.65
CA LEU A 485 -20.57 14.90 -20.46
C LEU A 485 -20.60 14.03 -21.72
N ALA A 486 -21.58 14.24 -22.60
CA ALA A 486 -21.71 13.53 -23.87
C ALA A 486 -20.68 13.95 -24.92
N VAL A 487 -20.14 15.15 -24.83
CA VAL A 487 -19.08 15.65 -25.76
C VAL A 487 -17.68 15.51 -25.18
N VAL A 488 -17.55 15.25 -23.88
CA VAL A 488 -16.26 14.94 -23.26
C VAL A 488 -15.78 13.57 -23.73
N GLU A 489 -14.69 13.55 -24.46
CA GLU A 489 -14.07 12.34 -24.99
C GLU A 489 -13.05 11.75 -23.99
N THR A 490 -12.82 10.45 -24.12
CA THR A 490 -11.76 9.78 -23.36
C THR A 490 -10.40 10.21 -23.90
N ALA A 491 -9.62 10.88 -23.09
CA ALA A 491 -8.27 11.32 -23.42
C ALA A 491 -7.24 10.19 -23.29
N ALA A 492 -6.19 10.24 -24.09
CA ALA A 492 -4.98 9.43 -23.94
C ALA A 492 -3.94 10.26 -23.16
N ILE A 493 -3.80 9.98 -21.87
CA ILE A 493 -3.07 10.82 -20.93
C ILE A 493 -1.70 10.22 -20.66
N PRO A 494 -0.60 10.90 -21.04
CA PRO A 494 0.72 10.44 -20.69
C PRO A 494 0.95 10.61 -19.18
N CYS A 495 1.41 9.56 -18.54
CA CYS A 495 1.77 9.53 -17.14
C CYS A 495 3.17 8.99 -16.96
N ARG A 496 3.81 9.29 -15.85
CA ARG A 496 5.09 8.72 -15.47
C ARG A 496 5.01 7.99 -14.14
N THR A 497 5.94 7.06 -13.93
CA THR A 497 6.13 6.38 -12.66
C THR A 497 7.13 7.13 -11.78
N SER A 498 7.14 6.81 -10.49
CA SER A 498 8.19 7.23 -9.56
C SER A 498 9.55 6.65 -9.96
N ASP A 499 10.64 7.24 -9.48
CA ASP A 499 12.01 6.74 -9.67
C ASP A 499 12.44 5.77 -8.54
N VAL A 500 11.63 5.60 -7.50
CA VAL A 500 12.02 4.89 -6.28
C VAL A 500 11.32 3.54 -6.10
N TYR A 501 10.18 3.31 -6.76
CA TYR A 501 9.46 2.03 -6.69
C TYR A 501 8.60 1.83 -7.94
N GLU A 502 8.24 0.57 -8.19
CA GLU A 502 7.32 0.22 -9.26
C GLU A 502 5.90 0.72 -8.97
N ALA A 503 5.25 1.24 -10.00
CA ALA A 503 3.84 1.60 -9.95
C ALA A 503 2.99 0.44 -10.48
N ALA A 504 1.80 0.26 -9.91
CA ALA A 504 0.81 -0.65 -10.43
C ALA A 504 -0.34 0.10 -11.09
N SER A 505 -0.90 -0.45 -12.15
CA SER A 505 -2.15 0.03 -12.76
C SER A 505 -3.37 -0.45 -11.96
N LEU A 506 -4.55 0.01 -12.34
CA LEU A 506 -5.82 -0.44 -11.74
C LEU A 506 -6.09 -1.93 -11.94
N ASP A 507 -5.58 -2.51 -13.00
CA ASP A 507 -5.73 -3.93 -13.32
C ASP A 507 -4.61 -4.81 -12.74
N GLY A 508 -3.75 -4.23 -11.89
CA GLY A 508 -2.65 -4.94 -11.27
C GLY A 508 -1.38 -5.06 -12.12
N THR A 509 -1.36 -4.50 -13.33
CA THR A 509 -0.15 -4.48 -14.15
C THR A 509 0.95 -3.66 -13.48
N GLN A 510 2.14 -4.20 -13.38
CA GLN A 510 3.30 -3.51 -12.84
C GLN A 510 3.96 -2.64 -13.92
N PHE A 511 4.26 -1.41 -13.57
CA PHE A 511 5.07 -0.51 -14.39
C PHE A 511 6.46 -0.38 -13.80
N ALA A 512 7.47 -0.50 -14.64
CA ALA A 512 8.84 -0.28 -14.20
C ALA A 512 9.03 1.15 -13.66
N VAL A 513 9.92 1.30 -12.69
CA VAL A 513 10.34 2.63 -12.21
C VAL A 513 10.92 3.47 -13.34
N SER A 514 10.85 4.79 -13.22
CA SER A 514 11.35 5.73 -14.23
C SER A 514 10.86 5.44 -15.64
N SER A 515 9.59 5.09 -15.79
CA SER A 515 8.97 4.80 -17.08
C SER A 515 7.73 5.68 -17.32
N THR A 516 7.21 5.62 -18.53
CA THR A 516 5.94 6.25 -18.90
C THR A 516 4.89 5.21 -19.23
N TYR A 517 3.65 5.56 -19.00
CA TYR A 517 2.48 4.78 -19.40
C TYR A 517 1.35 5.72 -19.83
N THR A 518 0.32 5.18 -20.46
CA THR A 518 -0.83 5.97 -20.91
C THR A 518 -2.07 5.54 -20.15
N LEU A 519 -2.78 6.49 -19.56
CA LEU A 519 -4.12 6.30 -19.01
C LEU A 519 -5.19 6.80 -19.97
N TYR A 520 -6.39 6.28 -19.80
CA TYR A 520 -7.54 6.61 -20.62
C TYR A 520 -8.69 7.04 -19.71
N ASP A 521 -8.88 8.34 -19.55
CA ASP A 521 -9.88 8.93 -18.67
C ASP A 521 -10.67 10.04 -19.38
N LYS A 522 -11.88 10.31 -18.92
CA LYS A 522 -12.66 11.48 -19.35
C LYS A 522 -12.17 12.74 -18.64
N PHE A 523 -11.92 12.63 -17.33
CA PHE A 523 -11.37 13.73 -16.53
C PHE A 523 -10.01 13.33 -15.98
N PHE A 524 -9.08 14.29 -15.96
CA PHE A 524 -7.72 14.06 -15.49
C PHE A 524 -7.15 15.33 -14.83
N LEU A 525 -6.09 15.16 -14.04
CA LEU A 525 -5.29 16.29 -13.56
C LEU A 525 -4.23 16.62 -14.60
N LEU A 526 -3.92 17.88 -14.76
CA LEU A 526 -2.76 18.27 -15.58
C LEU A 526 -1.46 17.82 -14.92
N SER A 527 -0.42 17.59 -15.72
CA SER A 527 0.93 17.26 -15.26
C SER A 527 1.76 18.52 -14.97
N MET A 528 2.87 18.33 -14.26
CA MET A 528 3.83 19.41 -14.04
C MET A 528 4.36 20.00 -15.37
N PRO A 529 4.77 19.21 -16.38
CA PRO A 529 5.18 19.76 -17.68
C PRO A 529 4.10 20.56 -18.40
N GLU A 530 2.85 20.11 -18.32
CA GLU A 530 1.72 20.76 -19.00
C GLU A 530 1.46 22.18 -18.47
N ILE A 531 1.76 22.43 -17.19
CA ILE A 531 1.58 23.74 -16.56
C ILE A 531 2.87 24.56 -16.58
N SER A 532 4.01 23.94 -16.30
CA SER A 532 5.26 24.70 -16.07
C SER A 532 6.28 24.60 -17.19
N GLY A 533 6.17 23.62 -18.07
CA GLY A 533 7.19 23.29 -19.06
C GLY A 533 8.43 22.61 -18.47
N SER A 534 8.45 22.37 -17.16
CA SER A 534 9.59 21.74 -16.46
C SER A 534 9.41 20.23 -16.38
N TYR A 535 10.51 19.51 -16.35
CA TYR A 535 10.57 18.07 -16.23
C TYR A 535 11.49 17.68 -15.08
N ASP A 536 11.08 16.71 -14.27
CA ASP A 536 11.99 16.08 -13.30
C ASP A 536 13.04 15.22 -14.00
N ASN A 537 12.67 14.62 -15.11
CA ASN A 537 13.54 13.85 -15.98
C ASN A 537 13.17 14.14 -17.43
N SER A 538 14.08 14.70 -18.20
CA SER A 538 13.84 15.09 -19.59
C SER A 538 13.60 13.91 -20.54
N ASN A 539 13.99 12.70 -20.13
CA ASN A 539 13.80 11.47 -20.91
C ASN A 539 12.45 10.79 -20.62
N ILE A 540 11.76 11.20 -19.54
CA ILE A 540 10.52 10.57 -19.09
C ILE A 540 9.46 11.67 -18.93
N LYS A 541 8.73 11.90 -20.03
CA LYS A 541 7.79 13.03 -20.11
C LYS A 541 6.37 12.55 -19.93
N ASP A 542 5.65 13.17 -18.99
CA ASP A 542 4.24 12.96 -18.72
C ASP A 542 3.35 14.11 -19.25
N GLY A 543 3.80 14.78 -20.29
CA GLY A 543 3.07 15.83 -20.99
C GLY A 543 3.99 16.85 -21.65
N VAL A 544 3.40 17.84 -22.29
CA VAL A 544 4.06 18.98 -22.91
C VAL A 544 3.38 20.27 -22.47
N LEU A 545 4.11 21.37 -22.43
CA LEU A 545 3.56 22.67 -22.00
C LEU A 545 2.35 23.06 -22.85
N LEU A 546 1.22 23.27 -22.21
CA LEU A 546 -0.01 23.71 -22.86
C LEU A 546 0.08 25.18 -23.29
N ASP A 547 -0.59 25.52 -24.38
CA ASP A 547 -0.49 26.84 -24.99
C ASP A 547 -0.90 27.97 -24.05
N TYR A 548 -1.93 27.75 -23.24
CA TYR A 548 -2.36 28.75 -22.24
C TYR A 548 -1.25 29.13 -21.25
N TYR A 549 -0.45 28.17 -20.84
CA TYR A 549 0.59 28.39 -19.84
C TYR A 549 1.91 28.89 -20.42
N ARG A 550 2.01 28.95 -21.75
CA ARG A 550 3.21 29.41 -22.44
C ARG A 550 3.49 30.89 -22.15
N GLY A 551 4.63 31.14 -21.56
CA GLY A 551 5.07 32.49 -21.22
C GLY A 551 4.49 33.09 -19.94
N LEU A 552 3.59 32.36 -19.25
CA LEU A 552 3.05 32.83 -17.99
C LEU A 552 4.10 32.77 -16.85
N SER A 553 4.10 33.77 -16.03
CA SER A 553 4.83 33.78 -14.75
C SER A 553 4.16 32.88 -13.73
N ASN A 554 4.86 32.56 -12.63
CA ASN A 554 4.26 31.79 -11.53
C ASN A 554 2.98 32.47 -11.00
N ALA A 555 2.97 33.80 -10.85
CA ALA A 555 1.80 34.52 -10.34
C ALA A 555 0.54 34.36 -11.23
N GLU A 556 0.72 34.14 -12.53
CA GLU A 556 -0.36 33.98 -13.51
C GLU A 556 -0.84 32.51 -13.59
N ARG A 557 -0.05 31.55 -13.09
CA ARG A 557 -0.41 30.12 -13.03
C ARG A 557 -1.20 29.76 -11.78
N ILE A 558 -1.37 30.67 -10.83
CA ILE A 558 -2.04 30.39 -9.56
C ILE A 558 -3.46 29.88 -9.79
N HIS A 559 -3.73 28.68 -9.28
CA HIS A 559 -5.08 28.16 -9.19
C HIS A 559 -5.81 28.78 -8.00
N ARG A 560 -7.05 29.13 -8.20
CA ARG A 560 -7.84 29.85 -7.20
C ARG A 560 -9.15 29.13 -6.92
N ASP A 561 -9.67 29.36 -5.74
CA ASP A 561 -11.05 29.01 -5.45
C ASP A 561 -12.01 30.08 -6.04
N LYS A 562 -13.30 29.80 -5.99
CA LYS A 562 -14.33 30.73 -6.50
C LYS A 562 -14.36 32.10 -5.81
N ASN A 563 -13.76 32.21 -4.62
CA ASN A 563 -13.65 33.47 -3.88
C ASN A 563 -12.37 34.23 -4.21
N GLY A 564 -11.57 33.71 -5.14
CA GLY A 564 -10.32 34.31 -5.58
C GLY A 564 -9.10 33.97 -4.71
N SER A 565 -9.25 33.15 -3.68
CA SER A 565 -8.13 32.76 -2.81
C SER A 565 -7.21 31.79 -3.54
N ALA A 566 -5.92 32.05 -3.49
CA ALA A 566 -4.89 31.17 -4.05
C ALA A 566 -4.83 29.84 -3.30
N ARG A 567 -4.73 28.74 -4.03
CA ARG A 567 -4.73 27.38 -3.48
C ARG A 567 -3.54 26.57 -3.96
N ASN A 568 -3.14 25.60 -3.12
CA ASN A 568 -2.23 24.55 -3.56
C ASN A 568 -3.05 23.49 -4.31
N CYS A 569 -2.55 23.02 -5.43
CA CYS A 569 -3.29 22.11 -6.29
C CYS A 569 -2.43 20.92 -6.67
N PHE A 570 -2.91 19.69 -6.45
CA PHE A 570 -2.22 18.52 -6.95
C PHE A 570 -2.22 18.47 -8.46
N VAL A 571 -1.12 17.99 -9.02
CA VAL A 571 -1.00 17.58 -10.43
C VAL A 571 -0.76 16.08 -10.49
N ARG A 572 -0.91 15.45 -11.67
CA ARG A 572 -0.76 13.99 -11.77
C ARG A 572 0.68 13.48 -11.74
N SER A 573 1.68 14.37 -11.81
CA SER A 573 3.09 13.99 -11.83
C SER A 573 3.56 13.51 -10.47
N PRO A 574 4.17 12.32 -10.36
CA PRO A 574 4.82 11.88 -9.13
C PRO A 574 6.09 12.71 -8.88
N TYR A 575 6.41 12.94 -7.61
CA TYR A 575 7.73 13.43 -7.24
C TYR A 575 8.74 12.27 -7.27
N PRO A 576 9.87 12.40 -7.99
CA PRO A 576 10.73 11.24 -8.28
C PRO A 576 11.42 10.66 -7.05
N GLY A 577 11.76 11.48 -6.08
CA GLY A 577 12.57 11.08 -4.93
C GLY A 577 11.82 10.44 -3.77
N ARG A 578 10.47 10.36 -3.82
CA ARG A 578 9.66 9.82 -2.72
C ARG A 578 8.43 9.11 -3.26
N ALA A 579 8.18 7.91 -2.78
CA ALA A 579 7.00 7.13 -3.14
C ALA A 579 5.67 7.80 -2.76
N VAL A 580 5.67 8.62 -1.73
CA VAL A 580 4.51 9.37 -1.23
C VAL A 580 4.41 10.76 -1.82
N GLY A 581 5.46 11.27 -2.45
CA GLY A 581 5.51 12.65 -2.93
C GLY A 581 4.74 12.83 -4.24
N VAL A 582 3.82 13.76 -4.27
CA VAL A 582 3.08 14.18 -5.47
C VAL A 582 3.45 15.61 -5.81
N ARG A 583 3.67 15.89 -7.08
CA ARG A 583 3.87 17.27 -7.53
C ARG A 583 2.61 18.08 -7.32
N CYS A 584 2.78 19.33 -6.95
CA CYS A 584 1.69 20.26 -6.77
C CYS A 584 2.06 21.67 -7.25
N LEU A 585 1.09 22.40 -7.74
CA LEU A 585 1.17 23.81 -7.98
C LEU A 585 0.89 24.53 -6.66
N SER A 586 1.86 25.27 -6.15
CA SER A 586 1.71 26.00 -4.90
C SER A 586 0.79 27.23 -5.06
N SER A 587 0.28 27.73 -3.96
CA SER A 587 -0.53 28.97 -3.92
C SER A 587 0.21 30.22 -4.42
N ASN A 588 1.51 30.17 -4.62
CA ASN A 588 2.31 31.21 -5.30
C ASN A 588 2.55 30.92 -6.79
N GLY A 589 1.98 29.85 -7.35
CA GLY A 589 2.09 29.42 -8.74
C GLY A 589 3.40 28.70 -9.10
N GLY A 590 4.27 28.46 -8.15
CA GLY A 590 5.48 27.65 -8.35
C GLY A 590 5.20 26.17 -8.21
N MET A 591 5.93 25.31 -8.95
CA MET A 591 5.88 23.86 -8.77
C MET A 591 6.60 23.46 -7.50
N ASN A 592 5.93 22.61 -6.71
CA ASN A 592 6.44 22.02 -5.49
C ASN A 592 6.06 20.53 -5.45
N TYR A 593 6.22 19.89 -4.30
CA TYR A 593 5.68 18.56 -4.03
C TYR A 593 5.21 18.49 -2.58
N ASP A 594 4.28 17.58 -2.32
CA ASP A 594 3.85 17.28 -0.95
C ASP A 594 3.40 15.81 -0.86
N GLY A 595 3.11 15.35 0.36
CA GLY A 595 2.65 13.99 0.60
C GLY A 595 1.24 13.74 0.02
N ALA A 596 1.04 12.61 -0.63
CA ALA A 596 -0.24 12.20 -1.22
C ALA A 596 -1.40 12.22 -0.21
N TYR A 597 -1.10 12.04 1.06
CA TYR A 597 -2.05 12.04 2.18
C TYR A 597 -2.46 13.44 2.66
N ASN A 598 -1.73 14.48 2.26
CA ASN A 598 -2.10 15.85 2.60
C ASN A 598 -3.34 16.27 1.80
N SER A 599 -4.10 17.19 2.38
CA SER A 599 -5.30 17.71 1.73
C SER A 599 -4.95 18.95 0.92
N TYR A 600 -4.92 18.80 -0.39
CA TYR A 600 -4.78 19.89 -1.35
C TYR A 600 -5.98 19.89 -2.29
N GLU A 601 -6.04 20.86 -3.15
CA GLU A 601 -7.06 20.99 -4.15
C GLU A 601 -6.72 20.20 -5.41
N VAL A 602 -7.73 20.02 -6.25
CA VAL A 602 -7.61 19.48 -7.60
C VAL A 602 -8.33 20.39 -8.60
N ALA A 603 -7.78 20.54 -9.79
CA ALA A 603 -8.41 21.22 -10.91
C ALA A 603 -8.60 20.21 -12.05
N PRO A 604 -9.81 19.62 -12.19
CA PRO A 604 -10.05 18.63 -13.22
C PRO A 604 -10.00 19.22 -14.61
N ALA A 605 -9.35 18.50 -15.52
CA ALA A 605 -9.28 18.80 -16.93
C ALA A 605 -9.98 17.71 -17.75
N CYS A 606 -10.42 18.03 -18.95
CA CYS A 606 -11.00 17.08 -19.90
C CYS A 606 -10.69 17.51 -21.34
N ILE A 607 -11.07 16.70 -22.32
CA ILE A 607 -10.99 17.08 -23.72
C ILE A 607 -12.36 17.01 -24.40
N ILE A 608 -12.58 17.92 -25.34
CA ILE A 608 -13.62 17.81 -26.36
C ILE A 608 -12.90 17.53 -27.69
N ALA A 609 -13.32 16.42 -28.36
CA ALA A 609 -12.68 15.99 -29.59
C ALA A 609 -13.68 15.37 -30.58
#